data_cd665a4097c6332ca44264bfae323aba
#
_entry.id   cd665a4097c6332ca44264bfae323aba
#
_cell.length_a   1.000
_cell.length_b   1.000
_cell.length_c   1.000
_cell.angle_alpha   90.00
_cell.angle_beta   90.00
_cell.angle_gamma   90.00
#
_symmetry.space_group_name_H-M   'P 1'
#
loop_
_entity.id
_entity.type
_entity.pdbx_description
1 polymer ?
#
loop_
_entity_poly.entity_id
_entity_poly.type
_entity_poly.pdbx_seq_one_letter_code
_entity_poly.pdbx_strand_id
1 'polypeptide(L)'
;MPRRGNVPKREVLPDPMYNSVLVTKLVNSVMLDGKKGVAQKVVYSAFDMIKDKTGNEPLDVFNQAMENIMPSLETKSRRVGGATYQVPMEVRPARRQTLGLRWLTAYARVRGERTMAERLAGEIMDAANNSGSAVKKREDTHKMAESNKAFAHFRW
;
A
#
# COMPACT_ATOMS: atom_id res chain seq x y z
N MET A 1 -4.40 -10.06 -24.21
CA MET A 1 -3.55 -8.88 -23.87
C MET A 1 -3.41 -8.02 -25.13
N PRO A 2 -3.66 -6.71 -25.06
CA PRO A 2 -3.45 -5.84 -26.20
C PRO A 2 -1.96 -5.78 -26.54
N ARG A 3 -1.63 -6.10 -27.78
CA ARG A 3 -0.25 -6.04 -28.29
C ARG A 3 0.09 -4.69 -28.90
N ARG A 4 -0.91 -3.92 -29.25
CA ARG A 4 -0.79 -2.60 -29.90
C ARG A 4 -1.77 -1.63 -29.24
N GLY A 5 -1.30 -0.49 -28.83
CA GLY A 5 -2.09 0.58 -28.20
C GLY A 5 -2.11 0.57 -26.67
N ASN A 6 -2.49 1.70 -26.11
CA ASN A 6 -2.62 1.89 -24.67
C ASN A 6 -3.97 1.35 -24.17
N VAL A 7 -3.95 0.60 -23.09
CA VAL A 7 -5.17 0.19 -22.40
C VAL A 7 -5.73 1.39 -21.64
N PRO A 8 -7.00 1.80 -21.89
CA PRO A 8 -7.60 2.87 -21.12
C PRO A 8 -7.69 2.50 -19.63
N LYS A 9 -7.27 3.40 -18.76
CA LYS A 9 -7.42 3.22 -17.32
C LYS A 9 -8.88 3.46 -16.95
N ARG A 10 -9.47 2.51 -16.22
CA ARG A 10 -10.81 2.70 -15.65
C ARG A 10 -10.74 3.70 -14.52
N GLU A 11 -11.65 4.65 -14.50
CA GLU A 11 -11.82 5.57 -13.39
C GLU A 11 -12.39 4.83 -12.18
N VAL A 12 -11.86 5.13 -11.00
CA VAL A 12 -12.33 4.58 -9.74
C VAL A 12 -13.21 5.63 -9.10
N LEU A 13 -14.48 5.31 -8.90
CA LEU A 13 -15.42 6.18 -8.20
C LEU A 13 -15.04 6.30 -6.71
N PRO A 14 -15.23 7.48 -6.10
CA PRO A 14 -14.99 7.65 -4.67
C PRO A 14 -15.94 6.79 -3.84
N ASP A 15 -15.52 6.47 -2.62
CA ASP A 15 -16.32 5.72 -1.68
C ASP A 15 -17.54 6.55 -1.20
N PRO A 16 -18.76 5.96 -1.16
CA PRO A 16 -19.96 6.71 -0.81
C PRO A 16 -19.98 7.22 0.64
N MET A 17 -19.30 6.55 1.59
CA MET A 17 -19.27 6.94 2.99
C MET A 17 -18.23 8.03 3.29
N TYR A 18 -17.04 7.90 2.70
CA TYR A 18 -15.89 8.78 2.98
C TYR A 18 -15.55 9.71 1.82
N ASN A 19 -16.24 9.60 0.70
CA ASN A 19 -16.00 10.38 -0.53
C ASN A 19 -14.51 10.40 -0.95
N SER A 20 -13.82 9.27 -0.78
CA SER A 20 -12.39 9.11 -1.04
C SER A 20 -12.12 7.98 -2.01
N VAL A 21 -11.39 8.29 -3.09
CA VAL A 21 -10.90 7.29 -4.05
C VAL A 21 -9.90 6.34 -3.41
N LEU A 22 -9.13 6.82 -2.44
CA LEU A 22 -8.15 5.99 -1.74
C LEU A 22 -8.83 4.89 -0.92
N VAL A 23 -9.96 5.21 -0.27
CA VAL A 23 -10.79 4.23 0.46
C VAL A 23 -11.36 3.17 -0.49
N THR A 24 -11.87 3.57 -1.66
CA THR A 24 -12.33 2.61 -2.68
C THR A 24 -11.21 1.67 -3.12
N LYS A 25 -10.01 2.18 -3.32
CA LYS A 25 -8.84 1.36 -3.67
C LYS A 25 -8.44 0.41 -2.53
N LEU A 26 -8.57 0.84 -1.27
CA LEU A 26 -8.36 -0.02 -0.11
C LEU A 26 -9.38 -1.17 -0.09
N VAL A 27 -10.67 -0.87 -0.26
CA VAL A 27 -11.73 -1.89 -0.36
C VAL A 27 -11.43 -2.90 -1.46
N ASN A 28 -11.02 -2.43 -2.65
CA ASN A 28 -10.66 -3.30 -3.77
C ASN A 28 -9.40 -4.16 -3.46
N SER A 29 -8.48 -3.66 -2.66
CA SER A 29 -7.28 -4.40 -2.23
C SER A 29 -7.59 -5.47 -1.17
N VAL A 30 -8.53 -5.18 -0.28
CA VAL A 30 -8.99 -6.11 0.76
C VAL A 30 -9.89 -7.19 0.19
N MET A 31 -10.63 -6.89 -0.88
CA MET A 31 -11.60 -7.78 -1.50
C MET A 31 -10.98 -9.10 -1.96
N LEU A 32 -11.67 -10.20 -1.66
CA LEU A 32 -11.39 -11.55 -2.14
C LEU A 32 -12.61 -12.10 -2.89
N ASP A 33 -12.38 -12.88 -3.92
CA ASP A 33 -13.41 -13.59 -4.70
C ASP A 33 -14.55 -12.69 -5.23
N GLY A 34 -14.25 -11.41 -5.47
CA GLY A 34 -15.24 -10.44 -5.94
C GLY A 34 -16.26 -10.00 -4.88
N LYS A 35 -16.11 -10.40 -3.63
CA LYS A 35 -17.04 -10.10 -2.52
C LYS A 35 -16.86 -8.66 -2.00
N LYS A 36 -17.21 -7.68 -2.82
CA LYS A 36 -16.99 -6.26 -2.51
C LYS A 36 -17.76 -5.78 -1.28
N GLY A 37 -19.02 -6.21 -1.11
CA GLY A 37 -19.85 -5.82 0.04
C GLY A 37 -19.25 -6.27 1.39
N VAL A 38 -18.63 -7.46 1.42
CA VAL A 38 -17.92 -7.95 2.62
C VAL A 38 -16.66 -7.10 2.88
N ALA A 39 -15.90 -6.79 1.84
CA ALA A 39 -14.70 -5.95 1.97
C ALA A 39 -15.05 -4.53 2.45
N GLN A 40 -16.15 -3.93 1.98
CA GLN A 40 -16.65 -2.65 2.47
C GLN A 40 -16.97 -2.69 3.96
N LYS A 41 -17.72 -3.72 4.40
CA LYS A 41 -18.02 -3.90 5.83
C LYS A 41 -16.76 -4.03 6.68
N VAL A 42 -15.76 -4.78 6.22
CA VAL A 42 -14.47 -4.91 6.91
C VAL A 42 -13.77 -3.57 7.05
N VAL A 43 -13.69 -2.80 5.98
CA VAL A 43 -13.01 -1.48 5.99
C VAL A 43 -13.76 -0.48 6.86
N TYR A 44 -15.08 -0.42 6.78
CA TYR A 44 -15.88 0.49 7.61
C TYR A 44 -15.79 0.13 9.09
N SER A 45 -15.90 -1.17 9.44
CA SER A 45 -15.69 -1.62 10.81
C SER A 45 -14.28 -1.31 11.33
N ALA A 46 -13.26 -1.43 10.48
CA ALA A 46 -11.90 -1.04 10.86
C ALA A 46 -11.79 0.45 11.15
N PHE A 47 -12.44 1.29 10.35
CA PHE A 47 -12.45 2.74 10.53
C PHE A 47 -13.23 3.16 11.78
N ASP A 48 -14.35 2.49 12.08
CA ASP A 48 -15.08 2.71 13.34
C ASP A 48 -14.20 2.37 14.55
N MET A 49 -13.49 1.24 14.51
CA MET A 49 -12.53 0.86 15.57
C MET A 49 -11.38 1.86 15.73
N ILE A 50 -10.88 2.45 14.63
CA ILE A 50 -9.85 3.49 14.68
C ILE A 50 -10.39 4.73 15.38
N LYS A 51 -11.60 5.16 15.03
CA LYS A 51 -12.28 6.29 15.65
C LYS A 51 -12.45 6.09 17.14
N ASP A 52 -12.95 4.91 17.55
CA ASP A 52 -13.17 4.57 18.95
C ASP A 52 -11.89 4.54 19.78
N LYS A 53 -10.79 4.05 19.20
CA LYS A 53 -9.51 3.91 19.91
C LYS A 53 -8.67 5.18 19.92
N THR A 54 -8.68 5.95 18.84
CA THR A 54 -7.83 7.15 18.69
C THR A 54 -8.56 8.45 18.97
N GLY A 55 -9.88 8.48 18.84
CA GLY A 55 -10.70 9.67 18.91
C GLY A 55 -10.52 10.63 17.70
N ASN A 56 -9.67 10.27 16.73
CA ASN A 56 -9.41 11.06 15.54
C ASN A 56 -10.29 10.62 14.38
N GLU A 57 -10.36 11.47 13.35
CA GLU A 57 -11.05 11.12 12.10
C GLU A 57 -10.33 9.94 11.41
N PRO A 58 -11.01 8.82 11.15
CA PRO A 58 -10.38 7.63 10.59
C PRO A 58 -9.70 7.86 9.24
N LEU A 59 -10.26 8.75 8.42
CA LEU A 59 -9.71 9.07 7.11
C LEU A 59 -8.35 9.76 7.23
N ASP A 60 -8.18 10.65 8.21
CA ASP A 60 -6.91 11.36 8.44
C ASP A 60 -5.84 10.39 8.95
N VAL A 61 -6.21 9.50 9.89
CA VAL A 61 -5.30 8.44 10.37
C VAL A 61 -4.88 7.52 9.24
N PHE A 62 -5.81 7.16 8.36
CA PHE A 62 -5.51 6.33 7.19
C PHE A 62 -4.62 7.05 6.17
N ASN A 63 -4.85 8.32 5.89
CA ASN A 63 -4.00 9.11 5.00
C ASN A 63 -2.58 9.21 5.55
N GLN A 64 -2.43 9.49 6.84
CA GLN A 64 -1.13 9.52 7.50
C GLN A 64 -0.42 8.17 7.46
N ALA A 65 -1.14 7.08 7.71
CA ALA A 65 -0.61 5.73 7.59
C ALA A 65 -0.10 5.46 6.17
N MET A 66 -0.87 5.85 5.15
CA MET A 66 -0.46 5.67 3.74
C MET A 66 0.78 6.49 3.40
N GLU A 67 0.90 7.73 3.86
CA GLU A 67 2.13 8.54 3.68
C GLU A 67 3.35 7.83 4.28
N ASN A 68 3.20 7.24 5.45
CA ASN A 68 4.26 6.50 6.13
C ASN A 68 4.61 5.15 5.48
N ILE A 69 3.68 4.52 4.74
CA ILE A 69 3.91 3.22 4.08
C ILE A 69 4.43 3.39 2.65
N MET A 70 3.99 4.42 1.93
CA MET A 70 4.30 4.60 0.50
C MET A 70 5.80 4.80 0.27
N PRO A 71 6.46 3.93 -0.55
CA PRO A 71 7.88 4.06 -0.84
C PRO A 71 8.16 5.16 -1.88
N SER A 72 9.28 5.85 -1.72
CA SER A 72 9.82 6.77 -2.74
C SER A 72 10.76 6.07 -3.72
N LEU A 73 11.43 5.02 -3.27
CA LEU A 73 12.40 4.25 -4.04
C LEU A 73 12.02 2.76 -4.06
N GLU A 74 12.34 2.10 -5.16
CA GLU A 74 12.31 0.64 -5.30
C GLU A 74 13.54 0.17 -6.07
N THR A 75 13.87 -1.13 -5.97
CA THR A 75 14.92 -1.74 -6.79
C THR A 75 14.30 -2.54 -7.92
N LYS A 76 14.90 -2.46 -9.10
CA LYS A 76 14.51 -3.23 -10.27
C LYS A 76 15.69 -4.03 -10.77
N SER A 77 15.49 -5.33 -10.98
CA SER A 77 16.53 -6.20 -11.53
C SER A 77 16.81 -5.84 -12.99
N ARG A 78 18.08 -5.65 -13.31
CA ARG A 78 18.58 -5.47 -14.67
C ARG A 78 19.73 -6.42 -14.97
N ARG A 79 19.72 -7.01 -16.15
CA ARG A 79 20.80 -7.88 -16.61
C ARG A 79 21.73 -7.09 -17.52
N VAL A 80 23.00 -6.99 -17.13
CA VAL A 80 24.05 -6.29 -17.89
C VAL A 80 25.28 -7.21 -17.97
N GLY A 81 25.74 -7.53 -19.18
CA GLY A 81 26.93 -8.35 -19.35
C GLY A 81 26.86 -9.75 -18.73
N GLY A 82 25.66 -10.35 -18.64
CA GLY A 82 25.46 -11.67 -18.02
C GLY A 82 25.23 -11.65 -16.50
N ALA A 83 25.52 -10.57 -15.81
CA ALA A 83 25.23 -10.37 -14.38
C ALA A 83 23.91 -9.65 -14.16
N THR A 84 23.21 -9.99 -13.07
CA THR A 84 21.95 -9.33 -12.68
C THR A 84 22.21 -8.34 -11.55
N TYR A 85 21.88 -7.09 -11.77
CA TYR A 85 22.03 -6.01 -10.80
C TYR A 85 20.67 -5.53 -10.31
N GLN A 86 20.59 -5.15 -9.03
CA GLN A 86 19.43 -4.47 -8.46
C GLN A 86 19.64 -2.96 -8.60
N VAL A 87 18.90 -2.34 -9.52
CA VAL A 87 19.03 -0.92 -9.83
C VAL A 87 17.99 -0.12 -9.06
N PRO A 88 18.40 0.87 -8.24
CA PRO A 88 17.45 1.73 -7.53
C PRO A 88 16.76 2.68 -8.51
N MET A 89 15.45 2.82 -8.34
CA MET A 89 14.61 3.69 -9.17
C MET A 89 13.60 4.43 -8.32
N GLU A 90 13.26 5.65 -8.71
CA GLU A 90 12.15 6.39 -8.14
C GLU A 90 10.82 5.75 -8.52
N VAL A 91 9.90 5.70 -7.57
CA VAL A 91 8.58 5.13 -7.76
C VAL A 91 7.60 6.23 -8.22
N ARG A 92 6.88 6.00 -9.31
CA ARG A 92 5.85 6.93 -9.80
C ARG A 92 4.69 7.02 -8.78
N PRO A 93 4.03 8.20 -8.63
CA PRO A 93 2.98 8.40 -7.61
C PRO A 93 1.88 7.34 -7.61
N ALA A 94 1.36 6.96 -8.78
CA ALA A 94 0.33 5.92 -8.89
C ALA A 94 0.82 4.54 -8.39
N ARG A 95 2.09 4.21 -8.62
CA ARG A 95 2.68 2.96 -8.14
C ARG A 95 2.99 3.02 -6.65
N ARG A 96 3.43 4.18 -6.13
CA ARG A 96 3.61 4.39 -4.68
C ARG A 96 2.34 4.03 -3.93
N GLN A 97 1.20 4.57 -4.37
CA GLN A 97 -0.10 4.30 -3.78
C GLN A 97 -0.47 2.80 -3.87
N THR A 98 -0.25 2.17 -5.02
CA THR A 98 -0.52 0.73 -5.22
C THR A 98 0.34 -0.14 -4.31
N LEU A 99 1.63 0.17 -4.17
CA LEU A 99 2.54 -0.56 -3.27
C LEU A 99 2.14 -0.39 -1.81
N GLY A 100 1.82 0.84 -1.39
CA GLY A 100 1.35 1.13 -0.04
C GLY A 100 0.10 0.32 0.34
N LEU A 101 -0.92 0.33 -0.50
CA LEU A 101 -2.14 -0.46 -0.28
C LEU A 101 -1.89 -1.97 -0.27
N ARG A 102 -1.02 -2.46 -1.16
CA ARG A 102 -0.65 -3.87 -1.21
C ARG A 102 0.08 -4.31 0.06
N TRP A 103 1.03 -3.54 0.54
CA TRP A 103 1.76 -3.85 1.76
C TRP A 103 0.88 -3.76 2.99
N LEU A 104 0.09 -2.69 3.11
CA LEU A 104 -0.88 -2.55 4.21
C LEU A 104 -1.79 -3.78 4.30
N THR A 105 -2.41 -4.18 3.19
CA THR A 105 -3.32 -5.32 3.16
C THR A 105 -2.62 -6.65 3.44
N ALA A 106 -1.43 -6.86 2.86
CA ALA A 106 -0.66 -8.08 3.04
C ALA A 106 -0.24 -8.27 4.50
N TYR A 107 0.28 -7.22 5.13
CA TYR A 107 0.73 -7.29 6.52
C TYR A 107 -0.43 -7.29 7.51
N ALA A 108 -1.54 -6.62 7.22
CA ALA A 108 -2.75 -6.77 8.01
C ALA A 108 -3.23 -8.23 8.06
N ARG A 109 -3.18 -8.96 6.94
CA ARG A 109 -3.59 -10.39 6.92
C ARG A 109 -2.75 -11.31 7.80
N VAL A 110 -1.49 -10.98 8.03
CA VAL A 110 -0.54 -11.81 8.82
C VAL A 110 -0.63 -11.50 10.33
N ARG A 111 -1.32 -10.44 10.72
CA ARG A 111 -1.49 -10.08 12.14
C ARG A 111 -2.25 -11.15 12.91
N GLY A 112 -2.02 -11.21 14.22
CA GLY A 112 -2.58 -12.22 15.12
C GLY A 112 -3.98 -11.93 15.64
N GLU A 113 -4.58 -10.76 15.36
CA GLU A 113 -5.93 -10.43 15.80
C GLU A 113 -6.98 -11.36 15.15
N ARG A 114 -8.14 -11.48 15.78
CA ARG A 114 -9.16 -12.46 15.40
C ARG A 114 -9.80 -12.13 14.05
N THR A 115 -10.28 -10.91 13.87
CA THR A 115 -11.01 -10.49 12.67
C THR A 115 -10.15 -9.67 11.73
N MET A 116 -10.47 -9.68 10.44
CA MET A 116 -9.74 -8.85 9.45
C MET A 116 -9.92 -7.35 9.71
N ALA A 117 -11.07 -6.95 10.25
CA ALA A 117 -11.31 -5.55 10.63
C ALA A 117 -10.37 -5.10 11.74
N GLU A 118 -10.18 -5.91 12.79
CA GLU A 118 -9.22 -5.64 13.87
C GLU A 118 -7.77 -5.59 13.36
N ARG A 119 -7.40 -6.54 12.51
CA ARG A 119 -6.06 -6.60 11.88
C ARG A 119 -5.78 -5.37 11.04
N LEU A 120 -6.73 -4.96 10.22
CA LEU A 120 -6.60 -3.78 9.37
C LEU A 120 -6.53 -2.49 10.21
N ALA A 121 -7.39 -2.35 11.21
CA ALA A 121 -7.37 -1.22 12.13
C ALA A 121 -6.02 -1.14 12.89
N GLY A 122 -5.53 -2.27 13.41
CA GLY A 122 -4.25 -2.35 14.08
C GLY A 122 -3.09 -1.92 13.19
N GLU A 123 -3.01 -2.43 11.96
CA GLU A 123 -1.93 -2.07 11.04
C GLU A 123 -1.98 -0.60 10.61
N ILE A 124 -3.19 -0.03 10.40
CA ILE A 124 -3.36 1.38 10.06
C ILE A 124 -2.89 2.28 11.23
N MET A 125 -3.28 1.96 12.46
CA MET A 125 -2.88 2.74 13.63
C MET A 125 -1.37 2.66 13.87
N ASP A 126 -0.76 1.48 13.77
CA ASP A 126 0.68 1.30 13.90
C ASP A 126 1.41 2.09 12.80
N ALA A 127 0.95 2.00 11.56
CA ALA A 127 1.54 2.73 10.45
C ALA A 127 1.40 4.25 10.57
N ALA A 128 0.28 4.76 11.10
CA ALA A 128 0.12 6.18 11.38
C ALA A 128 1.16 6.68 12.39
N ASN A 129 1.53 5.82 13.35
CA ASN A 129 2.60 6.08 14.32
C ASN A 129 4.01 5.74 13.79
N ASN A 130 4.16 5.56 12.48
CA ASN A 130 5.41 5.19 11.82
C ASN A 130 6.04 3.90 12.35
N SER A 131 5.21 2.93 12.70
CA SER A 131 5.57 1.61 13.20
C SER A 131 4.81 0.51 12.43
N GLY A 132 5.01 -0.74 12.81
CA GLY A 132 4.32 -1.86 12.17
C GLY A 132 5.05 -2.46 10.97
N SER A 133 4.54 -3.58 10.49
CA SER A 133 5.20 -4.41 9.49
C SER A 133 5.19 -3.79 8.09
N ALA A 134 4.14 -3.03 7.75
CA ALA A 134 4.05 -2.34 6.46
C ALA A 134 5.09 -1.21 6.35
N VAL A 135 5.29 -0.45 7.43
CA VAL A 135 6.32 0.60 7.49
C VAL A 135 7.72 -0.02 7.44
N LYS A 136 7.95 -1.11 8.18
CA LYS A 136 9.20 -1.86 8.12
C LYS A 136 9.53 -2.33 6.70
N LYS A 137 8.52 -2.79 5.95
CA LYS A 137 8.69 -3.16 4.53
C LYS A 137 9.16 -1.98 3.66
N ARG A 138 8.61 -0.78 3.89
CA ARG A 138 9.10 0.43 3.22
C ARG A 138 10.57 0.68 3.55
N GLU A 139 10.93 0.62 4.84
CA GLU A 139 12.30 0.85 5.30
C GLU A 139 13.28 -0.16 4.70
N ASP A 140 12.93 -1.44 4.72
CA ASP A 140 13.73 -2.50 4.10
C ASP A 140 13.92 -2.26 2.59
N THR A 141 12.87 -1.80 1.90
CA THR A 141 12.93 -1.48 0.48
C THR A 141 13.84 -0.27 0.21
N HIS A 142 13.75 0.78 1.02
CA HIS A 142 14.63 1.95 0.92
C HIS A 142 16.07 1.60 1.26
N LYS A 143 16.32 0.81 2.30
CA LYS A 143 17.66 0.33 2.68
C LYS A 143 18.29 -0.51 1.55
N MET A 144 17.49 -1.36 0.91
CA MET A 144 17.94 -2.13 -0.25
C MET A 144 18.30 -1.22 -1.43
N ALA A 145 17.50 -0.19 -1.70
CA ALA A 145 17.77 0.78 -2.77
C ALA A 145 19.04 1.59 -2.46
N GLU A 146 19.26 1.99 -1.22
CA GLU A 146 20.43 2.71 -0.79
C GLU A 146 21.70 1.85 -0.88
N SER A 147 21.64 0.59 -0.45
CA SER A 147 22.77 -0.35 -0.58
C SER A 147 23.19 -0.60 -2.03
N ASN A 148 22.27 -0.48 -2.96
CA ASN A 148 22.52 -0.65 -4.40
C ASN A 148 22.71 0.68 -5.14
N LYS A 149 22.91 1.80 -4.44
CA LYS A 149 23.07 3.13 -5.04
C LYS A 149 24.21 3.21 -6.04
N ALA A 150 25.28 2.42 -5.85
CA ALA A 150 26.41 2.34 -6.78
C ALA A 150 26.00 1.90 -8.19
N PHE A 151 24.89 1.18 -8.36
CA PHE A 151 24.36 0.70 -9.65
C PHE A 151 23.32 1.63 -10.27
N ALA A 152 23.10 2.83 -9.71
CA ALA A 152 22.11 3.79 -10.22
C ALA A 152 22.38 4.23 -11.67
N HIS A 153 23.64 4.21 -12.11
CA HIS A 153 24.03 4.55 -13.49
C HIS A 153 23.54 3.52 -14.53
N PHE A 154 23.12 2.32 -14.13
CA PHE A 154 22.45 1.35 -15.02
C PHE A 154 20.96 1.64 -15.25
N ARG A 155 20.48 2.78 -14.78
CA ARG A 155 19.12 3.27 -15.00
C ARG A 155 19.00 3.88 -16.41
N TRP A 156 18.16 3.30 -17.24
CA TRP A 156 17.73 3.80 -18.57
C TRP A 156 16.26 3.48 -18.82
#